data_a3d2a17707825cbe2b82e80434862754
#
_entry.id   a3d2a17707825cbe2b82e80434862754
#
_cell.length_a   1.000
_cell.length_b   1.000
_cell.length_c   1.000
_cell.angle_alpha   90.00
_cell.angle_beta   90.00
_cell.angle_gamma   90.00
#
_symmetry.space_group_name_H-M   'P 1'
#
loop_
_entity.id
_entity.type
_entity.pdbx_description
1 polymer ?
#
loop_
_entity_poly.entity_id
_entity_poly.type
_entity_poly.pdbx_seq_one_letter_code
_entity_poly.pdbx_strand_id
1 'polypeptide(L)'
;MSALTVGTVVHDFFVDYLRQQKGLRQSSVRSYRDTLRLFLPFVAKDTGRPVSRLQLAELSLEQVLGFLRHMEEDRHNSVATRNQRLAALRTFFEYLGRRSPEALRLCEQIAVIPSKRTPMPDTRFISRDDVQGLFSRLPSLGRLALRDRALLLFLYNTGARVQEVSDLRVAHLTLERPPSVRLLGKGGKWRACPLWQETAEQLALLVGRRVSEPDGAVFISGSGRPLTRFGIYKRVRRLTVDVETTGAGDQRRVSPHVWRHTAAVHLLEAGVDVNVIRGWLGHVSLTTTHRYAEITMRMKAEAMALCAPTGANSAVPWNDDPSLLNWLTSL
;
A
#
# COMPACT_ATOMS: atom_id res chain seq x y z
N MET A 1 -12.58 34.71 -29.10
CA MET A 1 -12.04 33.74 -28.15
C MET A 1 -13.16 32.80 -27.79
N SER A 2 -13.01 31.49 -28.05
CA SER A 2 -14.05 30.49 -27.71
C SER A 2 -14.24 30.47 -26.19
N ALA A 3 -15.49 30.53 -25.73
CA ALA A 3 -15.81 30.51 -24.33
C ALA A 3 -15.25 29.23 -23.68
N LEU A 4 -14.56 29.34 -22.55
CA LEU A 4 -13.98 28.23 -21.82
C LEU A 4 -15.12 27.37 -21.24
N THR A 5 -15.31 26.18 -21.79
CA THR A 5 -16.36 25.25 -21.35
C THR A 5 -15.80 24.23 -20.35
N VAL A 6 -16.65 23.63 -19.51
CA VAL A 6 -16.25 22.53 -18.59
C VAL A 6 -15.61 21.38 -19.38
N GLY A 7 -16.16 21.04 -20.55
CA GLY A 7 -15.64 19.98 -21.41
C GLY A 7 -14.21 20.25 -21.88
N THR A 8 -13.93 21.47 -22.35
CA THR A 8 -12.59 21.88 -22.80
C THR A 8 -11.59 21.84 -21.65
N VAL A 9 -11.97 22.38 -20.47
CA VAL A 9 -11.09 22.38 -19.28
C VAL A 9 -10.77 20.95 -18.84
N VAL A 10 -11.76 20.06 -18.79
CA VAL A 10 -11.56 18.66 -18.43
C VAL A 10 -10.67 17.95 -19.44
N HIS A 11 -10.89 18.15 -20.74
CA HIS A 11 -10.04 17.56 -21.78
C HIS A 11 -8.58 17.98 -21.61
N ASP A 12 -8.32 19.28 -21.54
CA ASP A 12 -6.97 19.83 -21.42
C ASP A 12 -6.30 19.41 -20.10
N PHE A 13 -7.08 19.33 -19.01
CA PHE A 13 -6.59 18.82 -17.74
C PHE A 13 -6.02 17.42 -17.87
N PHE A 14 -6.69 16.52 -18.59
CA PHE A 14 -6.21 15.15 -18.76
C PHE A 14 -5.09 15.01 -19.79
N VAL A 15 -5.20 15.66 -20.92
CA VAL A 15 -4.28 15.50 -22.04
C VAL A 15 -3.00 16.30 -21.81
N ASP A 16 -3.14 17.60 -21.53
CA ASP A 16 -1.99 18.49 -21.42
C ASP A 16 -1.40 18.49 -20.01
N TYR A 17 -2.24 18.78 -19.00
CA TYR A 17 -1.71 19.00 -17.65
C TYR A 17 -1.25 17.71 -16.97
N LEU A 18 -2.12 16.70 -16.85
CA LEU A 18 -1.77 15.48 -16.13
C LEU A 18 -0.76 14.62 -16.88
N ARG A 19 -0.90 14.50 -18.21
CA ARG A 19 -0.01 13.62 -18.99
C ARG A 19 1.25 14.32 -19.44
N GLN A 20 1.18 15.49 -20.08
CA GLN A 20 2.33 16.16 -20.65
C GLN A 20 3.11 16.95 -19.59
N GLN A 21 2.45 17.87 -18.87
CA GLN A 21 3.16 18.75 -17.94
C GLN A 21 3.54 18.03 -16.63
N LYS A 22 2.63 17.26 -16.02
CA LYS A 22 2.92 16.51 -14.79
C LYS A 22 3.53 15.13 -15.03
N GLY A 23 3.51 14.60 -16.24
CA GLY A 23 4.08 13.29 -16.56
C GLY A 23 3.49 12.13 -15.72
N LEU A 24 2.21 12.23 -15.34
CA LEU A 24 1.62 11.25 -14.44
C LEU A 24 1.41 9.89 -15.11
N ARG A 25 1.69 8.83 -14.35
CA ARG A 25 1.39 7.46 -14.80
C ARG A 25 -0.11 7.25 -14.99
N GLN A 26 -0.46 6.36 -15.90
CA GLN A 26 -1.83 6.01 -16.25
C GLN A 26 -2.69 5.65 -15.02
N SER A 27 -2.11 4.98 -14.01
CA SER A 27 -2.83 4.65 -12.77
C SER A 27 -3.24 5.89 -11.96
N SER A 28 -2.40 6.92 -11.91
CA SER A 28 -2.71 8.19 -11.27
C SER A 28 -3.78 8.94 -12.06
N VAL A 29 -3.62 9.02 -13.38
CA VAL A 29 -4.62 9.65 -14.28
C VAL A 29 -6.01 9.01 -14.10
N ARG A 30 -6.07 7.68 -13.94
CA ARG A 30 -7.34 6.98 -13.67
C ARG A 30 -8.01 7.44 -12.36
N SER A 31 -7.25 7.75 -11.32
CA SER A 31 -7.82 8.25 -10.05
C SER A 31 -8.50 9.61 -10.22
N TYR A 32 -7.89 10.51 -10.98
CA TYR A 32 -8.49 11.81 -11.33
C TYR A 32 -9.74 11.61 -12.21
N ARG A 33 -9.63 10.75 -13.23
CA ARG A 33 -10.77 10.41 -14.10
C ARG A 33 -11.96 9.90 -13.28
N ASP A 34 -11.72 8.94 -12.38
CA ASP A 34 -12.79 8.32 -11.59
C ASP A 34 -13.42 9.33 -10.61
N THR A 35 -12.68 10.35 -10.18
CA THR A 35 -13.21 11.44 -9.37
C THR A 35 -14.12 12.34 -10.20
N LEU A 36 -13.64 12.86 -11.34
CA LEU A 36 -14.45 13.74 -12.19
C LEU A 36 -15.66 13.02 -12.82
N ARG A 37 -15.52 11.72 -13.13
CA ARG A 37 -16.63 10.88 -13.60
C ARG A 37 -17.76 10.75 -12.58
N LEU A 38 -17.48 10.94 -11.30
CA LEU A 38 -18.50 10.93 -10.25
C LEU A 38 -18.98 12.36 -9.94
N PHE A 39 -18.07 13.32 -9.92
CA PHE A 39 -18.37 14.71 -9.57
C PHE A 39 -19.24 15.43 -10.61
N LEU A 40 -18.89 15.36 -11.90
CA LEU A 40 -19.62 16.07 -12.94
C LEU A 40 -21.09 15.62 -13.07
N PRO A 41 -21.43 14.31 -13.06
CA PRO A 41 -22.83 13.89 -13.02
C PRO A 41 -23.57 14.29 -11.73
N PHE A 42 -22.87 14.37 -10.59
CA PHE A 42 -23.44 14.88 -9.35
C PHE A 42 -23.90 16.33 -9.51
N VAL A 43 -23.01 17.20 -10.02
CA VAL A 43 -23.34 18.60 -10.31
C VAL A 43 -24.47 18.71 -11.35
N ALA A 44 -24.40 17.91 -12.43
CA ALA A 44 -25.41 17.89 -13.48
C ALA A 44 -26.80 17.53 -12.95
N LYS A 45 -26.88 16.60 -12.02
CA LYS A 45 -28.14 16.21 -11.35
C LYS A 45 -28.70 17.33 -10.50
N ASP A 46 -27.86 18.00 -9.73
CA ASP A 46 -28.27 19.08 -8.83
C ASP A 46 -28.70 20.34 -9.60
N THR A 47 -28.00 20.68 -10.68
CA THR A 47 -28.32 21.85 -11.52
C THR A 47 -29.44 21.58 -12.55
N GLY A 48 -29.86 20.34 -12.71
CA GLY A 48 -30.84 19.95 -13.74
C GLY A 48 -30.32 20.06 -15.17
N ARG A 49 -29.01 20.17 -15.38
CA ARG A 49 -28.37 20.31 -16.69
C ARG A 49 -27.60 19.04 -17.09
N PRO A 50 -27.57 18.68 -18.37
CA PRO A 50 -26.70 17.60 -18.81
C PRO A 50 -25.23 17.99 -18.67
N VAL A 51 -24.35 17.01 -18.37
CA VAL A 51 -22.89 17.21 -18.17
C VAL A 51 -22.25 17.99 -19.31
N SER A 52 -22.69 17.77 -20.56
CA SER A 52 -22.19 18.45 -21.76
C SER A 52 -22.51 19.96 -21.83
N ARG A 53 -23.45 20.43 -21.02
CA ARG A 53 -23.90 21.81 -20.97
C ARG A 53 -23.60 22.51 -19.64
N LEU A 54 -22.85 21.85 -18.75
CA LEU A 54 -22.40 22.47 -17.51
C LEU A 54 -21.53 23.70 -17.79
N GLN A 55 -21.79 24.76 -17.03
CA GLN A 55 -20.98 26.00 -17.06
C GLN A 55 -19.95 25.98 -15.92
N LEU A 56 -18.85 26.70 -16.07
CA LEU A 56 -17.82 26.76 -15.03
C LEU A 56 -18.34 27.36 -13.71
N ALA A 57 -19.26 28.31 -13.78
CA ALA A 57 -19.90 28.92 -12.60
C ALA A 57 -20.74 27.93 -11.78
N GLU A 58 -21.17 26.81 -12.38
CA GLU A 58 -21.92 25.77 -11.69
C GLU A 58 -21.03 24.83 -10.87
N LEU A 59 -19.72 24.86 -11.09
CA LEU A 59 -18.74 24.13 -10.29
C LEU A 59 -18.39 24.89 -9.00
N SER A 60 -19.37 25.10 -8.13
CA SER A 60 -19.24 25.94 -6.93
C SER A 60 -18.62 25.21 -5.73
N LEU A 61 -18.30 25.97 -4.67
CA LEU A 61 -17.84 25.39 -3.39
C LEU A 61 -18.90 24.47 -2.78
N GLU A 62 -20.19 24.88 -2.85
CA GLU A 62 -21.32 24.12 -2.35
C GLU A 62 -21.41 22.75 -3.06
N GLN A 63 -21.19 22.72 -4.38
CA GLN A 63 -21.17 21.50 -5.16
C GLN A 63 -20.05 20.56 -4.72
N VAL A 64 -18.85 21.08 -4.45
CA VAL A 64 -17.73 20.28 -3.95
C VAL A 64 -18.03 19.72 -2.56
N LEU A 65 -18.54 20.54 -1.64
CA LEU A 65 -18.89 20.10 -0.28
C LEU A 65 -20.04 19.09 -0.30
N GLY A 66 -21.08 19.34 -1.09
CA GLY A 66 -22.22 18.43 -1.28
C GLY A 66 -21.76 17.08 -1.85
N PHE A 67 -20.89 17.10 -2.87
CA PHE A 67 -20.33 15.88 -3.44
C PHE A 67 -19.51 15.07 -2.40
N LEU A 68 -18.69 15.72 -1.59
CA LEU A 68 -17.91 15.05 -0.56
C LEU A 68 -18.81 14.42 0.51
N ARG A 69 -19.92 15.08 0.86
CA ARG A 69 -20.96 14.53 1.76
C ARG A 69 -21.65 13.34 1.11
N HIS A 70 -22.10 13.47 -0.12
CA HIS A 70 -22.69 12.37 -0.90
C HIS A 70 -21.77 11.13 -0.96
N MET A 71 -20.44 11.32 -1.10
CA MET A 71 -19.50 10.20 -1.07
C MET A 71 -19.52 9.45 0.26
N GLU A 72 -19.70 10.12 1.38
CA GLU A 72 -19.70 9.52 2.71
C GLU A 72 -21.08 8.95 3.08
N GLU A 73 -22.14 9.74 2.96
CA GLU A 73 -23.49 9.42 3.45
C GLU A 73 -24.23 8.48 2.51
N ASP A 74 -24.32 8.80 1.22
CA ASP A 74 -25.13 8.03 0.28
C ASP A 74 -24.34 6.84 -0.35
N ARG A 75 -23.04 7.01 -0.57
CA ARG A 75 -22.20 5.97 -1.16
C ARG A 75 -21.42 5.16 -0.14
N HIS A 76 -21.51 5.48 1.14
CA HIS A 76 -20.85 4.81 2.25
C HIS A 76 -19.34 4.61 2.03
N ASN A 77 -18.69 5.58 1.40
CA ASN A 77 -17.26 5.53 1.18
C ASN A 77 -16.49 5.88 2.46
N SER A 78 -15.33 5.26 2.63
CA SER A 78 -14.43 5.57 3.75
C SER A 78 -13.91 7.01 3.68
N VAL A 79 -13.56 7.58 4.83
CA VAL A 79 -12.92 8.90 4.96
C VAL A 79 -11.66 8.99 4.09
N ALA A 80 -10.86 7.91 3.98
CA ALA A 80 -9.70 7.85 3.11
C ALA A 80 -10.07 8.04 1.64
N THR A 81 -11.15 7.41 1.17
CA THR A 81 -11.67 7.57 -0.20
C THR A 81 -12.17 9.01 -0.41
N ARG A 82 -12.92 9.57 0.54
CA ARG A 82 -13.37 10.97 0.50
C ARG A 82 -12.18 11.94 0.37
N ASN A 83 -11.14 11.76 1.18
CA ASN A 83 -9.94 12.59 1.14
C ASN A 83 -9.17 12.46 -0.18
N GLN A 84 -9.13 11.26 -0.76
CA GLN A 84 -8.56 11.04 -2.09
C GLN A 84 -9.34 11.79 -3.18
N ARG A 85 -10.68 11.79 -3.10
CA ARG A 85 -11.52 12.58 -4.03
C ARG A 85 -11.28 14.08 -3.86
N LEU A 86 -11.21 14.58 -2.62
CA LEU A 86 -10.86 15.96 -2.34
C LEU A 86 -9.51 16.34 -2.93
N ALA A 87 -8.48 15.53 -2.76
CA ALA A 87 -7.15 15.80 -3.32
C ALA A 87 -7.18 15.90 -4.85
N ALA A 88 -7.97 15.05 -5.51
CA ALA A 88 -8.15 15.11 -6.96
C ALA A 88 -8.89 16.38 -7.40
N LEU A 89 -9.95 16.76 -6.68
CA LEU A 89 -10.69 18.00 -6.97
C LEU A 89 -9.82 19.24 -6.75
N ARG A 90 -9.04 19.31 -5.65
CA ARG A 90 -8.09 20.41 -5.43
C ARG A 90 -7.14 20.60 -6.61
N THR A 91 -6.56 19.52 -7.11
CA THR A 91 -5.66 19.59 -8.28
C THR A 91 -6.40 20.04 -9.53
N PHE A 92 -7.64 19.61 -9.73
CA PHE A 92 -8.45 20.05 -10.88
C PHE A 92 -8.81 21.54 -10.79
N PHE A 93 -9.26 22.00 -9.62
CA PHE A 93 -9.60 23.42 -9.44
C PHE A 93 -8.35 24.31 -9.44
N GLU A 94 -7.21 23.86 -8.91
CA GLU A 94 -5.92 24.57 -9.06
C GLU A 94 -5.58 24.77 -10.56
N TYR A 95 -5.76 23.75 -11.37
CA TYR A 95 -5.59 23.87 -12.82
C TYR A 95 -6.60 24.85 -13.43
N LEU A 96 -7.87 24.78 -13.01
CA LEU A 96 -8.92 25.70 -13.47
C LEU A 96 -8.57 27.16 -13.17
N GLY A 97 -8.10 27.48 -11.95
CA GLY A 97 -7.72 28.83 -11.55
C GLY A 97 -6.57 29.42 -12.37
N ARG A 98 -5.65 28.56 -12.86
CA ARG A 98 -4.58 28.98 -13.78
C ARG A 98 -5.09 29.33 -15.18
N ARG A 99 -6.25 28.81 -15.57
CA ARG A 99 -6.85 28.99 -16.91
C ARG A 99 -7.93 30.06 -16.92
N SER A 100 -8.56 30.34 -15.79
CA SER A 100 -9.63 31.31 -15.62
C SER A 100 -9.41 32.14 -14.36
N PRO A 101 -9.01 33.42 -14.48
CA PRO A 101 -8.85 34.29 -13.31
C PRO A 101 -10.13 34.43 -12.49
N GLU A 102 -11.29 34.36 -13.13
CA GLU A 102 -12.61 34.42 -12.47
C GLU A 102 -12.82 33.25 -11.48
N ALA A 103 -12.19 32.11 -11.74
CA ALA A 103 -12.27 30.92 -10.86
C ALA A 103 -11.25 30.93 -9.70
N LEU A 104 -10.35 31.91 -9.61
CA LEU A 104 -9.25 31.93 -8.65
C LEU A 104 -9.75 31.88 -7.21
N ARG A 105 -10.74 32.72 -6.87
CA ARG A 105 -11.36 32.73 -5.52
C ARG A 105 -11.95 31.37 -5.14
N LEU A 106 -12.63 30.72 -6.07
CA LEU A 106 -13.18 29.38 -5.85
C LEU A 106 -12.07 28.36 -5.62
N CYS A 107 -10.96 28.47 -6.36
CA CYS A 107 -9.82 27.56 -6.19
C CYS A 107 -9.18 27.70 -4.82
N GLU A 108 -9.03 28.91 -4.31
CA GLU A 108 -8.53 29.18 -2.95
C GLU A 108 -9.45 28.58 -1.89
N GLN A 109 -10.76 28.76 -2.03
CA GLN A 109 -11.75 28.19 -1.11
C GLN A 109 -11.69 26.65 -1.07
N ILE A 110 -11.53 26.01 -2.23
CA ILE A 110 -11.45 24.55 -2.31
C ILE A 110 -10.10 24.04 -1.78
N ALA A 111 -9.02 24.79 -1.96
CA ALA A 111 -7.70 24.42 -1.47
C ALA A 111 -7.67 24.29 0.05
N VAL A 112 -8.40 25.13 0.78
CA VAL A 112 -8.43 25.15 2.26
C VAL A 112 -9.45 24.18 2.87
N ILE A 113 -10.32 23.50 2.08
CA ILE A 113 -11.23 22.47 2.63
C ILE A 113 -10.40 21.45 3.42
N PRO A 114 -10.63 21.19 4.72
CA PRO A 114 -9.80 20.29 5.49
C PRO A 114 -9.98 18.83 5.05
N SER A 115 -8.87 18.09 5.04
CA SER A 115 -8.93 16.63 4.98
C SER A 115 -9.38 16.12 6.35
N LYS A 116 -10.35 15.20 6.37
CA LYS A 116 -10.79 14.57 7.61
C LYS A 116 -9.68 13.67 8.16
N ARG A 117 -9.53 13.63 9.48
CA ARG A 117 -8.61 12.69 10.14
C ARG A 117 -9.06 11.26 9.85
N THR A 118 -8.13 10.43 9.45
CA THR A 118 -8.37 9.00 9.22
C THR A 118 -7.62 8.25 10.30
N PRO A 119 -8.29 7.40 11.11
CA PRO A 119 -7.55 6.53 12.03
C PRO A 119 -6.58 5.67 11.22
N MET A 120 -5.40 5.45 11.78
CA MET A 120 -4.46 4.52 11.13
C MET A 120 -5.11 3.14 11.12
N PRO A 121 -5.27 2.52 9.95
CA PRO A 121 -5.81 1.17 9.90
C PRO A 121 -4.81 0.20 10.53
N ASP A 122 -5.31 -0.72 11.34
CA ASP A 122 -4.50 -1.80 11.89
C ASP A 122 -3.76 -2.54 10.79
N THR A 123 -2.50 -2.82 11.04
CA THR A 123 -1.69 -3.56 10.08
C THR A 123 -1.98 -5.05 10.23
N ARG A 124 -2.70 -5.60 9.27
CA ARG A 124 -2.99 -7.03 9.21
C ARG A 124 -1.81 -7.79 8.66
N PHE A 125 -1.45 -8.88 9.30
CA PHE A 125 -0.43 -9.81 8.83
C PHE A 125 -0.82 -11.25 9.20
N ILE A 126 -0.17 -12.24 8.61
CA ILE A 126 -0.37 -13.66 8.86
C ILE A 126 0.68 -14.09 9.89
N SER A 127 0.31 -14.89 10.89
CA SER A 127 1.27 -15.43 11.84
C SER A 127 2.29 -16.38 11.17
N ARG A 128 3.43 -16.64 11.81
CA ARG A 128 4.42 -17.61 11.29
C ARG A 128 3.83 -18.99 11.15
N ASP A 129 3.05 -19.43 12.14
CA ASP A 129 2.43 -20.74 12.17
C ASP A 129 1.39 -20.89 11.06
N ASP A 130 0.58 -19.86 10.81
CA ASP A 130 -0.39 -19.86 9.72
C ASP A 130 0.28 -19.83 8.34
N VAL A 131 1.42 -19.13 8.20
CA VAL A 131 2.21 -19.15 6.96
C VAL A 131 2.75 -20.57 6.74
N GLN A 132 3.34 -21.19 7.77
CA GLN A 132 3.87 -22.55 7.68
C GLN A 132 2.76 -23.56 7.40
N GLY A 133 1.64 -23.47 8.12
CA GLY A 133 0.45 -24.30 7.91
C GLY A 133 -0.14 -24.14 6.50
N LEU A 134 -0.14 -22.95 5.94
CA LEU A 134 -0.54 -22.74 4.55
C LEU A 134 0.38 -23.48 3.58
N PHE A 135 1.70 -23.28 3.68
CA PHE A 135 2.66 -23.91 2.77
C PHE A 135 2.65 -25.44 2.86
N SER A 136 2.37 -26.02 4.02
CA SER A 136 2.24 -27.48 4.17
C SER A 136 0.98 -28.06 3.51
N ARG A 137 -0.10 -27.25 3.41
CA ARG A 137 -1.38 -27.67 2.78
C ARG A 137 -1.42 -27.41 1.27
N LEU A 138 -0.49 -26.61 0.71
CA LEU A 138 -0.49 -26.34 -0.72
C LEU A 138 -0.20 -27.63 -1.51
N PRO A 139 -0.93 -27.87 -2.62
CA PRO A 139 -0.63 -28.99 -3.50
C PRO A 139 0.83 -28.94 -3.98
N SER A 140 1.51 -30.07 -3.94
CA SER A 140 2.92 -30.20 -4.35
C SER A 140 3.09 -30.59 -5.82
N LEU A 141 2.06 -31.17 -6.45
CA LEU A 141 2.13 -31.74 -7.79
C LEU A 141 1.38 -30.90 -8.81
N GLY A 142 1.98 -30.77 -9.98
CA GLY A 142 1.42 -30.10 -11.14
C GLY A 142 1.86 -28.64 -11.36
N ARG A 143 1.89 -28.24 -12.62
CA ARG A 143 2.38 -26.93 -13.05
C ARG A 143 1.71 -25.74 -12.38
N LEU A 144 0.41 -25.83 -12.13
CA LEU A 144 -0.34 -24.76 -11.47
C LEU A 144 -0.06 -24.71 -9.96
N ALA A 145 0.15 -25.86 -9.33
CA ALA A 145 0.55 -25.93 -7.92
C ALA A 145 1.95 -25.34 -7.72
N LEU A 146 2.91 -25.70 -8.58
CA LEU A 146 4.24 -25.13 -8.59
C LEU A 146 4.21 -23.60 -8.72
N ARG A 147 3.44 -23.09 -9.67
CA ARG A 147 3.26 -21.64 -9.86
C ARG A 147 2.70 -20.96 -8.61
N ASP A 148 1.69 -21.56 -8.01
CA ASP A 148 1.00 -20.98 -6.87
C ASP A 148 1.90 -20.96 -5.63
N ARG A 149 2.64 -22.04 -5.40
CA ARG A 149 3.66 -22.11 -4.35
C ARG A 149 4.75 -21.09 -4.57
N ALA A 150 5.32 -21.02 -5.78
CA ALA A 150 6.35 -20.04 -6.14
C ALA A 150 5.84 -18.59 -6.00
N LEU A 151 4.57 -18.31 -6.35
CA LEU A 151 3.96 -17.00 -6.22
C LEU A 151 3.85 -16.56 -4.75
N LEU A 152 3.37 -17.44 -3.87
CA LEU A 152 3.23 -17.11 -2.45
C LEU A 152 4.59 -16.99 -1.75
N LEU A 153 5.55 -17.87 -2.04
CA LEU A 153 6.92 -17.77 -1.56
C LEU A 153 7.57 -16.46 -2.02
N PHE A 154 7.41 -16.11 -3.28
CA PHE A 154 7.94 -14.85 -3.83
C PHE A 154 7.35 -13.61 -3.15
N LEU A 155 6.03 -13.59 -2.93
CA LEU A 155 5.36 -12.51 -2.21
C LEU A 155 5.84 -12.41 -0.76
N TYR A 156 6.03 -13.52 -0.08
CA TYR A 156 6.51 -13.59 1.30
C TYR A 156 7.97 -13.18 1.41
N ASN A 157 8.84 -13.71 0.56
CA ASN A 157 10.26 -13.40 0.58
C ASN A 157 10.52 -11.92 0.27
N THR A 158 9.90 -11.38 -0.79
CA THR A 158 10.26 -10.06 -1.33
C THR A 158 9.38 -8.93 -0.82
N GLY A 159 8.19 -9.25 -0.29
CA GLY A 159 7.17 -8.26 0.00
C GLY A 159 6.75 -7.44 -1.23
N ALA A 160 6.88 -7.98 -2.44
CA ALA A 160 6.64 -7.27 -3.69
C ALA A 160 5.18 -6.78 -3.81
N ARG A 161 5.00 -5.62 -4.43
CA ARG A 161 3.66 -5.14 -4.78
C ARG A 161 3.07 -6.00 -5.90
N VAL A 162 1.76 -6.18 -5.90
CA VAL A 162 1.07 -6.99 -6.92
C VAL A 162 1.39 -6.56 -8.36
N GLN A 163 1.63 -5.27 -8.59
CA GLN A 163 2.03 -4.77 -9.91
C GLN A 163 3.47 -5.18 -10.25
N GLU A 164 4.39 -5.12 -9.29
CA GLU A 164 5.77 -5.56 -9.47
C GLU A 164 5.84 -7.05 -9.83
N VAL A 165 4.97 -7.86 -9.22
CA VAL A 165 4.85 -9.30 -9.53
C VAL A 165 4.24 -9.53 -10.92
N SER A 166 3.23 -8.75 -11.30
CA SER A 166 2.61 -8.82 -12.63
C SER A 166 3.58 -8.44 -13.76
N ASP A 167 4.44 -7.47 -13.48
CA ASP A 167 5.41 -6.95 -14.47
C ASP A 167 6.74 -7.71 -14.45
N LEU A 168 6.89 -8.71 -13.58
CA LEU A 168 8.13 -9.48 -13.42
C LEU A 168 8.44 -10.30 -14.67
N ARG A 169 9.66 -10.13 -15.20
CA ARG A 169 10.18 -10.86 -16.35
C ARG A 169 11.29 -11.82 -15.94
N VAL A 170 11.54 -12.82 -16.78
CA VAL A 170 12.62 -13.79 -16.54
C VAL A 170 13.96 -13.08 -16.42
N ALA A 171 14.24 -12.09 -17.26
CA ALA A 171 15.48 -11.28 -17.22
C ALA A 171 15.70 -10.53 -15.89
N HIS A 172 14.68 -10.44 -15.03
CA HIS A 172 14.82 -9.78 -13.73
C HIS A 172 15.27 -10.73 -12.62
N LEU A 173 15.37 -12.03 -12.90
CA LEU A 173 15.78 -13.07 -11.97
C LEU A 173 17.25 -13.40 -12.14
N THR A 174 17.99 -13.45 -11.05
CA THR A 174 19.30 -14.09 -10.95
C THR A 174 19.08 -15.30 -10.03
N LEU A 175 19.06 -16.50 -10.60
CA LEU A 175 18.76 -17.74 -9.87
C LEU A 175 20.02 -18.48 -9.44
N GLU A 176 21.17 -18.09 -9.95
CA GLU A 176 22.49 -18.54 -9.51
C GLU A 176 22.86 -17.89 -8.17
N ARG A 177 23.82 -18.49 -7.45
CA ARG A 177 24.23 -18.01 -6.13
C ARG A 177 25.09 -16.74 -6.20
N PRO A 178 24.78 -15.69 -5.44
CA PRO A 178 23.62 -15.51 -4.53
C PRO A 178 22.35 -15.15 -5.31
N PRO A 179 21.23 -15.87 -5.09
CA PRO A 179 20.01 -15.62 -5.84
C PRO A 179 19.36 -14.29 -5.47
N SER A 180 18.87 -13.60 -6.48
CA SER A 180 18.26 -12.29 -6.31
C SER A 180 17.22 -11.96 -7.39
N VAL A 181 16.42 -10.92 -7.15
CA VAL A 181 15.47 -10.38 -8.12
C VAL A 181 15.56 -8.86 -8.19
N ARG A 182 15.41 -8.31 -9.40
CA ARG A 182 15.28 -6.87 -9.62
C ARG A 182 13.81 -6.52 -9.81
N LEU A 183 13.30 -5.60 -8.99
CA LEU A 183 11.89 -5.19 -8.97
C LEU A 183 11.77 -3.71 -9.35
N LEU A 184 10.90 -3.41 -10.33
CA LEU A 184 10.60 -2.04 -10.74
C LEU A 184 9.50 -1.44 -9.88
N GLY A 185 9.88 -0.59 -8.94
CA GLY A 185 8.99 0.03 -7.98
C GLY A 185 8.21 1.26 -8.51
N LYS A 186 7.47 1.90 -7.60
CA LYS A 186 6.78 3.17 -7.87
C LYS A 186 7.80 4.27 -8.23
N GLY A 187 7.51 5.03 -9.27
CA GLY A 187 8.41 6.10 -9.73
C GLY A 187 9.51 5.63 -10.68
N GLY A 188 9.48 4.37 -11.18
CA GLY A 188 10.51 3.86 -12.11
C GLY A 188 11.83 3.47 -11.43
N LYS A 189 11.85 3.39 -10.10
CA LYS A 189 13.05 3.04 -9.34
C LYS A 189 13.18 1.52 -9.24
N TRP A 190 14.33 1.01 -9.65
CA TRP A 190 14.71 -0.38 -9.47
C TRP A 190 15.22 -0.63 -8.05
N ARG A 191 14.91 -1.80 -7.50
CA ARG A 191 15.56 -2.34 -6.31
C ARG A 191 15.93 -3.80 -6.52
N ALA A 192 17.04 -4.23 -5.97
CA ALA A 192 17.39 -5.63 -5.84
C ALA A 192 16.85 -6.17 -4.51
N CYS A 193 16.39 -7.42 -4.53
CA CYS A 193 15.95 -8.13 -3.34
C CYS A 193 16.57 -9.52 -3.37
N PRO A 194 17.30 -9.96 -2.34
CA PRO A 194 17.80 -11.32 -2.25
C PRO A 194 16.65 -12.31 -2.15
N LEU A 195 16.84 -13.48 -2.73
CA LEU A 195 15.89 -14.56 -2.67
C LEU A 195 16.37 -15.64 -1.71
N TRP A 196 15.45 -16.24 -0.95
CA TRP A 196 15.73 -17.48 -0.27
C TRP A 196 16.03 -18.58 -1.26
N GLN A 197 16.85 -19.53 -0.87
CA GLN A 197 17.23 -20.66 -1.72
C GLN A 197 15.98 -21.41 -2.21
N GLU A 198 15.03 -21.70 -1.32
CA GLU A 198 13.77 -22.35 -1.67
C GLU A 198 12.97 -21.55 -2.70
N THR A 199 12.92 -20.21 -2.55
CA THR A 199 12.22 -19.35 -3.51
C THR A 199 12.88 -19.40 -4.90
N ALA A 200 14.20 -19.36 -4.94
CA ALA A 200 14.98 -19.44 -6.19
C ALA A 200 14.78 -20.78 -6.89
N GLU A 201 14.81 -21.88 -6.16
CA GLU A 201 14.57 -23.23 -6.68
C GLU A 201 13.15 -23.38 -7.26
N GLN A 202 12.12 -22.90 -6.52
CA GLN A 202 10.75 -22.92 -7.02
C GLN A 202 10.57 -22.07 -8.28
N LEU A 203 11.23 -20.92 -8.35
CA LEU A 203 11.22 -20.07 -9.53
C LEU A 203 11.98 -20.72 -10.69
N ALA A 204 13.14 -21.35 -10.46
CA ALA A 204 13.89 -22.07 -11.46
C ALA A 204 13.06 -23.21 -12.10
N LEU A 205 12.39 -24.00 -11.27
CA LEU A 205 11.48 -25.05 -11.73
C LEU A 205 10.29 -24.46 -12.52
N LEU A 206 9.72 -23.35 -12.05
CA LEU A 206 8.59 -22.69 -12.70
C LEU A 206 8.96 -22.13 -14.07
N VAL A 207 10.09 -21.45 -14.16
CA VAL A 207 10.59 -20.86 -15.41
C VAL A 207 11.04 -21.97 -16.37
N GLY A 208 11.80 -22.95 -15.88
CA GLY A 208 12.26 -24.09 -16.66
C GLY A 208 12.91 -23.65 -17.99
N ARG A 209 12.44 -24.24 -19.11
CA ARG A 209 12.96 -23.91 -20.46
C ARG A 209 12.73 -22.46 -20.88
N ARG A 210 11.87 -21.70 -20.22
CA ARG A 210 11.63 -20.27 -20.51
C ARG A 210 12.76 -19.36 -20.06
N VAL A 211 13.83 -19.89 -19.46
CA VAL A 211 15.06 -19.12 -19.15
C VAL A 211 15.64 -18.48 -20.43
N SER A 212 15.45 -19.11 -21.58
CA SER A 212 15.84 -18.56 -22.90
C SER A 212 14.93 -17.45 -23.43
N GLU A 213 13.83 -17.14 -22.71
CA GLU A 213 12.87 -16.08 -23.05
C GLU A 213 12.97 -14.92 -22.03
N PRO A 214 14.00 -14.05 -22.10
CA PRO A 214 14.27 -13.06 -21.06
C PRO A 214 13.08 -12.10 -20.82
N ASP A 215 12.34 -11.75 -21.87
CA ASP A 215 11.16 -10.89 -21.80
C ASP A 215 9.88 -11.64 -21.40
N GLY A 216 9.96 -12.96 -21.24
CA GLY A 216 8.84 -13.79 -20.81
C GLY A 216 8.38 -13.44 -19.40
N ALA A 217 7.05 -13.43 -19.18
CA ALA A 217 6.51 -13.23 -17.84
C ALA A 217 6.81 -14.43 -16.94
N VAL A 218 7.25 -14.20 -15.69
CA VAL A 218 7.54 -15.27 -14.74
C VAL A 218 6.26 -16.03 -14.37
N PHE A 219 5.22 -15.30 -14.00
CA PHE A 219 3.94 -15.89 -13.56
C PHE A 219 2.92 -15.86 -14.70
N ILE A 220 2.52 -17.04 -15.17
CA ILE A 220 1.54 -17.22 -16.24
C ILE A 220 0.32 -18.01 -15.77
N SER A 221 -0.80 -17.80 -16.44
CA SER A 221 -2.07 -18.55 -16.25
C SER A 221 -1.98 -19.96 -16.79
N GLY A 222 -3.02 -20.77 -16.54
CA GLY A 222 -3.12 -22.10 -17.17
C GLY A 222 -3.20 -22.05 -18.70
N SER A 223 -3.67 -20.93 -19.27
CA SER A 223 -3.70 -20.70 -20.74
C SER A 223 -2.41 -20.07 -21.29
N GLY A 224 -1.32 -20.01 -20.52
CA GLY A 224 -0.04 -19.44 -20.95
C GLY A 224 0.06 -17.92 -20.97
N ARG A 225 -1.02 -17.19 -20.65
CA ARG A 225 -1.02 -15.73 -20.63
C ARG A 225 -0.41 -15.18 -19.33
N PRO A 226 0.30 -14.04 -19.35
CA PRO A 226 0.81 -13.38 -18.14
C PRO A 226 -0.32 -13.16 -17.11
N LEU A 227 -0.03 -13.39 -15.83
CA LEU A 227 -0.97 -13.07 -14.77
C LEU A 227 -1.04 -11.55 -14.58
N THR A 228 -2.25 -11.01 -14.73
CA THR A 228 -2.51 -9.60 -14.41
C THR A 228 -2.53 -9.40 -12.89
N ARG A 229 -2.36 -8.15 -12.42
CA ARG A 229 -2.51 -7.80 -10.99
C ARG A 229 -3.82 -8.33 -10.38
N PHE A 230 -4.92 -8.32 -11.17
CA PHE A 230 -6.21 -8.82 -10.72
C PHE A 230 -6.23 -10.35 -10.66
N GLY A 231 -5.59 -11.01 -11.63
CA GLY A 231 -5.39 -12.47 -11.62
C GLY A 231 -4.60 -12.93 -10.41
N ILE A 232 -3.48 -12.23 -10.10
CA ILE A 232 -2.67 -12.49 -8.90
C ILE A 232 -3.50 -12.28 -7.63
N TYR A 233 -4.22 -11.15 -7.53
CA TYR A 233 -5.09 -10.87 -6.39
C TYR A 233 -6.12 -11.98 -6.16
N LYS A 234 -6.86 -12.38 -7.22
CA LYS A 234 -7.84 -13.47 -7.12
C LYS A 234 -7.18 -14.79 -6.70
N ARG A 235 -5.98 -15.05 -7.21
CA ARG A 235 -5.25 -16.29 -6.90
C ARG A 235 -4.82 -16.33 -5.44
N VAL A 236 -4.20 -15.28 -4.94
CA VAL A 236 -3.84 -15.16 -3.53
C VAL A 236 -5.07 -15.38 -2.65
N ARG A 237 -6.17 -14.68 -2.93
CA ARG A 237 -7.44 -14.80 -2.19
C ARG A 237 -7.95 -16.24 -2.13
N ARG A 238 -7.89 -16.95 -3.25
CA ARG A 238 -8.36 -18.35 -3.33
C ARG A 238 -7.46 -19.31 -2.56
N LEU A 239 -6.15 -19.09 -2.59
CA LEU A 239 -5.18 -19.95 -1.91
C LEU A 239 -5.15 -19.74 -0.39
N THR A 240 -5.68 -18.63 0.09
CA THR A 240 -5.63 -18.22 1.49
C THR A 240 -7.04 -18.05 2.08
N VAL A 241 -8.02 -18.77 1.56
CA VAL A 241 -9.42 -18.65 2.02
C VAL A 241 -9.57 -19.05 3.50
N ASP A 242 -8.78 -20.03 3.95
CA ASP A 242 -8.81 -20.58 5.29
C ASP A 242 -7.70 -20.01 6.20
N VAL A 243 -7.01 -18.95 5.76
CA VAL A 243 -5.94 -18.31 6.52
C VAL A 243 -6.50 -17.12 7.27
N GLU A 244 -6.30 -17.08 8.57
CA GLU A 244 -6.65 -15.95 9.42
C GLU A 244 -5.53 -14.91 9.44
N THR A 245 -5.89 -13.65 9.69
CA THR A 245 -4.94 -12.57 9.86
C THR A 245 -5.07 -11.99 11.25
N THR A 246 -3.95 -11.55 11.83
CA THR A 246 -3.97 -10.76 13.06
C THR A 246 -4.48 -9.35 12.78
N GLY A 247 -5.08 -8.71 13.79
CA GLY A 247 -5.59 -7.34 13.70
C GLY A 247 -7.12 -7.25 13.62
N ALA A 248 -7.67 -6.05 13.82
CA ALA A 248 -9.11 -5.81 13.85
C ALA A 248 -9.76 -5.92 12.46
N GLY A 249 -11.00 -6.40 12.41
CA GLY A 249 -11.85 -6.47 11.22
C GLY A 249 -11.98 -7.86 10.62
N ASP A 250 -12.44 -7.97 9.36
CA ASP A 250 -12.66 -9.26 8.67
C ASP A 250 -11.32 -10.01 8.49
N GLN A 251 -11.05 -10.91 9.44
CA GLN A 251 -9.80 -11.67 9.56
C GLN A 251 -9.52 -12.60 8.39
N ARG A 252 -10.54 -12.94 7.57
CA ARG A 252 -10.44 -13.94 6.48
C ARG A 252 -10.01 -13.35 5.13
N ARG A 253 -9.60 -12.09 5.07
CA ARG A 253 -9.30 -11.43 3.77
C ARG A 253 -7.83 -11.19 3.53
N VAL A 254 -7.07 -12.25 3.26
CA VAL A 254 -5.68 -12.14 2.84
C VAL A 254 -5.58 -11.59 1.40
N SER A 255 -4.74 -10.59 1.20
CA SER A 255 -4.45 -9.98 -0.09
C SER A 255 -2.93 -9.89 -0.31
N PRO A 256 -2.44 -9.58 -1.52
CA PRO A 256 -1.01 -9.32 -1.73
C PRO A 256 -0.43 -8.21 -0.83
N HIS A 257 -1.26 -7.26 -0.37
CA HIS A 257 -0.83 -6.25 0.60
C HIS A 257 -0.62 -6.85 2.00
N VAL A 258 -1.47 -7.78 2.41
CA VAL A 258 -1.30 -8.52 3.67
C VAL A 258 0.00 -9.31 3.63
N TRP A 259 0.32 -10.02 2.53
CA TRP A 259 1.60 -10.69 2.35
C TRP A 259 2.80 -9.76 2.52
N ARG A 260 2.70 -8.57 1.96
CA ARG A 260 3.75 -7.55 2.12
C ARG A 260 3.88 -7.07 3.57
N HIS A 261 2.78 -6.91 4.28
CA HIS A 261 2.78 -6.59 5.71
C HIS A 261 3.38 -7.75 6.53
N THR A 262 3.00 -8.98 6.22
CA THR A 262 3.55 -10.20 6.82
C THR A 262 5.07 -10.27 6.66
N ALA A 263 5.57 -10.07 5.44
CA ALA A 263 7.01 -10.04 5.17
C ALA A 263 7.72 -8.96 6.01
N ALA A 264 7.14 -7.76 6.10
CA ALA A 264 7.72 -6.66 6.88
C ALA A 264 7.75 -6.96 8.38
N VAL A 265 6.65 -7.48 8.94
CA VAL A 265 6.54 -7.82 10.36
C VAL A 265 7.51 -8.93 10.72
N HIS A 266 7.56 -10.01 9.92
CA HIS A 266 8.46 -11.13 10.19
C HIS A 266 9.95 -10.79 10.05
N LEU A 267 10.31 -9.87 9.11
CA LEU A 267 11.67 -9.35 9.05
C LEU A 267 12.02 -8.54 10.31
N LEU A 268 11.09 -7.72 10.77
CA LEU A 268 11.28 -6.91 11.98
C LEU A 268 11.40 -7.80 13.23
N GLU A 269 10.54 -8.83 13.36
CA GLU A 269 10.62 -9.83 14.43
C GLU A 269 11.92 -10.66 14.41
N ALA A 270 12.50 -10.81 13.22
CA ALA A 270 13.82 -11.44 13.07
C ALA A 270 14.98 -10.49 13.40
N GLY A 271 14.71 -9.26 13.89
CA GLY A 271 15.72 -8.29 14.29
C GLY A 271 16.31 -7.48 13.11
N VAL A 272 15.72 -7.54 11.92
CA VAL A 272 16.22 -6.78 10.77
C VAL A 272 15.93 -5.28 10.98
N ASP A 273 16.95 -4.44 10.78
CA ASP A 273 16.84 -2.99 10.93
C ASP A 273 15.73 -2.41 10.01
N VAL A 274 14.99 -1.44 10.54
CA VAL A 274 13.85 -0.82 9.86
C VAL A 274 14.23 -0.12 8.54
N ASN A 275 15.45 0.40 8.43
CA ASN A 275 15.94 1.02 7.19
C ASN A 275 16.27 -0.05 6.13
N VAL A 276 16.77 -1.20 6.55
CA VAL A 276 16.99 -2.36 5.67
C VAL A 276 15.63 -2.85 5.14
N ILE A 277 14.63 -3.00 6.01
CA ILE A 277 13.25 -3.37 5.63
C ILE A 277 12.66 -2.32 4.66
N ARG A 278 12.91 -1.04 4.90
CA ARG A 278 12.50 0.04 3.99
C ARG A 278 13.12 -0.10 2.61
N GLY A 279 14.42 -0.37 2.52
CA GLY A 279 15.12 -0.64 1.26
C GLY A 279 14.58 -1.89 0.57
N TRP A 280 14.40 -2.98 1.33
CA TRP A 280 13.84 -4.25 0.87
C TRP A 280 12.47 -4.09 0.21
N LEU A 281 11.57 -3.40 0.89
CA LEU A 281 10.21 -3.17 0.42
C LEU A 281 10.11 -2.05 -0.63
N GLY A 282 11.11 -1.19 -0.76
CA GLY A 282 11.08 0.00 -1.62
C GLY A 282 10.01 1.00 -1.15
N HIS A 283 10.00 1.33 0.16
CA HIS A 283 9.17 2.40 0.70
C HIS A 283 9.82 3.76 0.44
N VAL A 284 9.06 4.68 -0.16
CA VAL A 284 9.52 6.05 -0.40
C VAL A 284 9.46 6.88 0.90
N SER A 285 8.52 6.56 1.80
CA SER A 285 8.30 7.27 3.06
C SER A 285 8.64 6.40 4.27
N LEU A 286 9.35 6.98 5.24
CA LEU A 286 9.62 6.39 6.56
C LEU A 286 8.32 6.06 7.30
N THR A 287 7.32 6.94 7.23
CA THR A 287 6.02 6.77 7.89
C THR A 287 5.37 5.42 7.57
N THR A 288 5.59 4.90 6.35
CA THR A 288 5.03 3.59 5.95
C THR A 288 5.73 2.44 6.67
N THR A 289 7.00 2.59 7.04
CA THR A 289 7.79 1.54 7.71
C THR A 289 7.65 1.62 9.22
N HIS A 290 7.53 2.81 9.80
CA HIS A 290 7.28 3.00 11.24
C HIS A 290 6.02 2.30 11.74
N ARG A 291 5.01 2.12 10.88
CA ARG A 291 3.80 1.36 11.21
C ARG A 291 4.09 -0.07 11.68
N TYR A 292 5.17 -0.69 11.22
CA TYR A 292 5.54 -2.03 11.63
C TYR A 292 6.27 -2.02 12.98
N ALA A 293 7.02 -0.98 13.29
CA ALA A 293 7.73 -0.85 14.56
C ALA A 293 6.80 -0.78 15.79
N GLU A 294 5.55 -0.33 15.60
CA GLU A 294 4.55 -0.28 16.68
C GLU A 294 3.95 -1.66 17.02
N ILE A 295 4.11 -2.66 16.14
CA ILE A 295 3.36 -3.93 16.21
C ILE A 295 4.08 -4.96 17.07
N THR A 296 5.40 -4.92 17.21
CA THR A 296 6.16 -5.99 17.86
C THR A 296 6.35 -5.77 19.36
N MET A 297 5.42 -6.30 20.16
CA MET A 297 5.54 -6.32 21.63
C MET A 297 6.80 -7.06 22.09
N ARG A 298 7.24 -8.07 21.34
CA ARG A 298 8.48 -8.81 21.64
C ARG A 298 9.71 -7.89 21.57
N MET A 299 9.86 -7.10 20.51
CA MET A 299 10.99 -6.15 20.40
C MET A 299 10.95 -5.07 21.48
N LYS A 300 9.74 -4.62 21.88
CA LYS A 300 9.60 -3.70 23.02
C LYS A 300 10.03 -4.35 24.32
N ALA A 301 9.65 -5.61 24.54
CA ALA A 301 10.07 -6.36 25.73
C ALA A 301 11.58 -6.61 25.75
N GLU A 302 12.19 -6.97 24.63
CA GLU A 302 13.63 -7.15 24.48
C GLU A 302 14.38 -5.83 24.72
N ALA A 303 13.90 -4.72 24.16
CA ALA A 303 14.46 -3.39 24.41
C ALA A 303 14.34 -2.97 25.88
N MET A 304 13.23 -3.28 26.53
CA MET A 304 13.05 -3.06 27.96
C MET A 304 14.03 -3.89 28.78
N ALA A 305 14.26 -5.14 28.40
CA ALA A 305 15.22 -6.02 29.09
C ALA A 305 16.66 -5.49 28.99
N LEU A 306 17.02 -4.92 27.82
CA LEU A 306 18.33 -4.28 27.63
C LEU A 306 18.48 -2.97 28.41
N CYS A 307 17.38 -2.26 28.68
CA CYS A 307 17.34 -1.01 29.44
C CYS A 307 17.02 -1.24 30.92
N ALA A 308 16.74 -2.49 31.34
CA ALA A 308 16.51 -2.77 32.75
C ALA A 308 17.76 -2.39 33.55
N PRO A 309 17.64 -1.59 34.62
CA PRO A 309 18.79 -1.20 35.40
C PRO A 309 19.43 -2.47 35.98
N THR A 310 20.65 -2.75 35.55
CA THR A 310 21.48 -3.81 36.10
C THR A 310 21.74 -3.46 37.57
N GLY A 311 21.04 -4.16 38.47
CA GLY A 311 21.35 -4.07 39.90
C GLY A 311 20.52 -3.08 40.69
N ALA A 312 19.21 -3.17 40.64
CA ALA A 312 18.40 -2.64 41.74
C ALA A 312 18.11 -3.77 42.77
N ASN A 313 19.14 -4.43 43.20
CA ASN A 313 19.19 -5.06 44.52
C ASN A 313 20.12 -4.22 45.42
N SER A 314 19.95 -2.90 45.43
CA SER A 314 20.26 -2.17 46.65
C SER A 314 19.09 -2.46 47.58
N ALA A 315 19.22 -3.47 48.39
CA ALA A 315 18.45 -3.61 49.61
C ALA A 315 18.48 -2.22 50.28
N VAL A 316 17.35 -1.54 50.24
CA VAL A 316 17.26 -0.22 50.92
C VAL A 316 17.41 -0.58 52.38
N PRO A 317 18.41 -0.10 53.09
CA PRO A 317 18.75 -0.59 54.44
C PRO A 317 17.57 -0.64 55.41
N TRP A 318 16.53 0.16 55.20
CA TRP A 318 15.31 0.15 56.01
C TRP A 318 14.25 -0.84 55.60
N ASN A 319 14.41 -1.58 54.50
CA ASN A 319 13.46 -2.63 54.10
C ASN A 319 13.56 -3.89 54.98
N ASP A 320 14.77 -4.16 55.48
CA ASP A 320 15.04 -5.33 56.31
C ASP A 320 15.03 -5.00 57.82
N ASP A 321 15.10 -3.69 58.17
CA ASP A 321 14.99 -3.16 59.53
C ASP A 321 13.72 -2.33 59.68
N PRO A 322 12.71 -2.77 60.45
CA PRO A 322 11.44 -2.08 60.63
C PRO A 322 11.60 -0.73 61.37
N SER A 323 12.80 -0.35 61.81
CA SER A 323 13.08 0.89 62.54
C SER A 323 13.90 1.87 61.70
N LEU A 324 13.25 2.80 61.07
CA LEU A 324 13.88 3.94 60.39
C LEU A 324 14.82 4.71 61.33
N LEU A 325 14.51 4.74 62.62
CA LEU A 325 15.32 5.42 63.65
C LEU A 325 16.64 4.67 63.92
N ASN A 326 16.64 3.36 63.88
CA ASN A 326 17.86 2.56 64.03
C ASN A 326 18.81 2.75 62.83
N TRP A 327 18.25 2.83 61.62
CA TRP A 327 19.02 3.14 60.41
C TRP A 327 19.61 4.57 60.45
N LEU A 328 18.82 5.57 60.86
CA LEU A 328 19.30 6.95 61.02
C LEU A 328 20.40 7.10 62.10
N THR A 329 20.39 6.23 63.11
CA THR A 329 21.45 6.24 64.15
C THR A 329 22.72 5.54 63.67
N SER A 330 22.66 4.75 62.61
CA SER A 330 23.83 4.08 62.00
C SER A 330 24.56 4.89 60.94
N LEU A 331 24.03 6.05 60.57
CA LEU A 331 24.66 7.02 59.68
C LEU A 331 25.66 7.86 60.44
#